data_796b2f517038fd0aca05b343270b3a90
#
_entry.id   796b2f517038fd0aca05b343270b3a90
#
_cell.length_a   1.000
_cell.length_b   1.000
_cell.length_c   1.000
_cell.angle_alpha   90.00
_cell.angle_beta   90.00
_cell.angle_gamma   90.00
#
_symmetry.space_group_name_H-M   'P 1'
#
loop_
_entity.id
_entity.type
_entity.pdbx_description
1 polymer ?
#
loop_
_entity_poly.entity_id
_entity_poly.type
_entity_poly.pdbx_seq_one_letter_code
_entity_poly.pdbx_strand_id
1 'polypeptide(L)'
;IGLDIKFDPARIINKSYIEDDSIIYSNSVTNNILNMFSTRYRLHKDIYNHKTVKLIELMLGDSLLEADKHFNFKDISKGRDFCQLDDSIYSTILNSDNKDLAKSANILKRIENRELYKQLWCGNFDDDSHIKDFIEDNHKDLLPENVKFIHMKYNHCNGDESPLKNVKFKTSAIQSGSRTNITSFEEKTVLIYNVSNT
;
A
#
# COMPACT_ATOMS: atom_id res chain seq x y z
N ILE A 1 -15.86 3.71 -8.33
CA ILE A 1 -15.15 4.02 -7.07
C ILE A 1 -15.36 5.48 -6.62
N GLY A 2 -16.05 6.34 -7.39
CA GLY A 2 -16.41 7.71 -6.98
C GLY A 2 -15.22 8.70 -6.89
N LEU A 3 -14.02 8.33 -7.33
CA LEU A 3 -12.91 9.25 -7.46
C LEU A 3 -13.01 10.00 -8.79
N ASP A 4 -13.03 11.31 -8.68
CA ASP A 4 -13.00 12.19 -9.84
C ASP A 4 -11.58 12.15 -10.46
N ILE A 5 -11.49 11.61 -11.68
CA ILE A 5 -10.25 11.56 -12.46
C ILE A 5 -10.06 12.92 -13.13
N LYS A 6 -9.10 13.69 -12.63
CA LYS A 6 -8.87 15.07 -13.05
C LYS A 6 -7.84 15.21 -14.19
N PHE A 7 -7.61 14.17 -15.00
CA PHE A 7 -6.71 14.25 -16.13
C PHE A 7 -7.30 13.55 -17.36
N ASP A 8 -6.86 13.98 -18.55
CA ASP A 8 -7.26 13.42 -19.82
C ASP A 8 -6.06 12.69 -20.47
N PRO A 9 -6.05 11.33 -20.45
CA PRO A 9 -4.97 10.54 -21.04
C PRO A 9 -4.80 10.77 -22.54
N ALA A 10 -5.91 10.90 -23.27
CA ALA A 10 -5.87 11.12 -24.71
C ALA A 10 -5.18 12.44 -25.06
N ARG A 11 -5.45 13.49 -24.29
CA ARG A 11 -4.77 14.78 -24.47
C ARG A 11 -3.28 14.69 -24.19
N ILE A 12 -2.85 13.91 -23.15
CA ILE A 12 -1.42 13.71 -22.86
C ILE A 12 -0.75 13.03 -24.04
N ILE A 13 -1.34 11.93 -24.55
CA ILE A 13 -0.79 11.14 -25.66
C ILE A 13 -0.73 11.99 -26.93
N ASN A 14 -1.82 12.69 -27.30
CA ASN A 14 -1.90 13.49 -28.51
C ASN A 14 -0.97 14.73 -28.51
N LYS A 15 -0.44 15.10 -27.35
CA LYS A 15 0.51 16.21 -27.17
C LYS A 15 1.91 15.74 -26.79
N SER A 16 2.20 14.45 -26.97
CA SER A 16 3.52 13.86 -26.86
C SER A 16 4.11 13.56 -28.23
N TYR A 17 5.43 13.56 -28.32
CA TYR A 17 6.19 13.20 -29.53
C TYR A 17 7.56 12.66 -29.08
N ILE A 18 8.23 11.98 -30.01
CA ILE A 18 9.57 11.42 -29.79
C ILE A 18 10.60 12.33 -30.39
N GLU A 19 11.61 12.71 -29.62
CA GLU A 19 12.78 13.47 -30.07
C GLU A 19 14.00 12.91 -29.31
N ASP A 20 15.08 12.56 -29.99
CA ASP A 20 16.31 11.98 -29.43
C ASP A 20 16.05 10.81 -28.46
N ASP A 21 15.32 9.80 -28.91
CA ASP A 21 14.91 8.61 -28.13
C ASP A 21 14.20 8.91 -26.81
N SER A 22 13.66 10.10 -26.67
CA SER A 22 12.93 10.54 -25.48
C SER A 22 11.51 10.97 -25.82
N ILE A 23 10.58 10.66 -24.91
CA ILE A 23 9.22 11.21 -24.99
C ILE A 23 9.25 12.65 -24.47
N ILE A 24 8.78 13.57 -25.30
CA ILE A 24 8.68 14.98 -24.99
C ILE A 24 7.22 15.40 -25.03
N TYR A 25 6.79 16.19 -24.07
CA TYR A 25 5.43 16.67 -23.96
C TYR A 25 5.32 18.16 -24.26
N SER A 26 4.19 18.58 -24.82
CA SER A 26 3.87 20.01 -24.92
C SER A 26 3.67 20.61 -23.53
N ASN A 27 4.14 21.82 -23.29
CA ASN A 27 3.90 22.56 -22.05
C ASN A 27 2.41 22.72 -21.71
N SER A 28 1.54 22.69 -22.72
CA SER A 28 0.08 22.80 -22.53
C SER A 28 -0.55 21.64 -21.75
N VAL A 29 0.18 20.54 -21.56
CA VAL A 29 -0.29 19.36 -20.78
C VAL A 29 0.41 19.19 -19.44
N THR A 30 1.26 20.12 -19.00
CA THR A 30 1.98 20.02 -17.73
C THR A 30 1.04 19.78 -16.55
N ASN A 31 -0.02 20.56 -16.42
CA ASN A 31 -1.01 20.39 -15.35
C ASN A 31 -1.78 19.07 -15.47
N ASN A 32 -2.01 18.60 -16.71
CA ASN A 32 -2.69 17.33 -16.94
C ASN A 32 -1.84 16.14 -16.47
N ILE A 33 -0.53 16.18 -16.75
CA ILE A 33 0.44 15.18 -16.26
C ILE A 33 0.56 15.25 -14.73
N LEU A 34 0.64 16.45 -14.15
CA LEU A 34 0.66 16.61 -12.69
C LEU A 34 -0.61 16.03 -12.04
N ASN A 35 -1.78 16.29 -12.62
CA ASN A 35 -3.05 15.73 -12.14
C ASN A 35 -3.09 14.20 -12.26
N MET A 36 -2.43 13.59 -13.24
CA MET A 36 -2.28 12.14 -13.34
C MET A 36 -1.51 11.58 -12.13
N PHE A 37 -0.38 12.16 -11.77
CA PHE A 37 0.39 11.75 -10.59
C PHE A 37 -0.38 12.01 -9.28
N SER A 38 -1.07 13.12 -9.17
CA SER A 38 -1.91 13.45 -8.01
C SER A 38 -3.10 12.48 -7.88
N THR A 39 -3.70 12.06 -8.99
CA THR A 39 -4.77 11.05 -9.00
C THR A 39 -4.24 9.70 -8.51
N ARG A 40 -3.05 9.28 -9.00
CA ARG A 40 -2.39 8.07 -8.52
C ARG A 40 -2.08 8.13 -7.02
N TYR A 41 -1.54 9.25 -6.54
CA TYR A 41 -1.28 9.46 -5.11
C TYR A 41 -2.56 9.28 -4.27
N ARG A 42 -3.67 9.90 -4.68
CA ARG A 42 -4.96 9.77 -4.00
C ARG A 42 -5.50 8.34 -4.02
N LEU A 43 -5.43 7.67 -5.17
CA LEU A 43 -5.80 6.24 -5.28
C LEU A 43 -4.98 5.39 -4.31
N HIS A 44 -3.68 5.63 -4.26
CA HIS A 44 -2.78 4.86 -3.41
C HIS A 44 -3.06 5.12 -1.92
N LYS A 45 -3.28 6.37 -1.53
CA LYS A 45 -3.55 6.75 -0.14
C LYS A 45 -4.95 6.35 0.32
N ASP A 46 -5.98 6.71 -0.46
CA ASP A 46 -7.37 6.67 0.01
C ASP A 46 -8.05 5.32 -0.25
N ILE A 47 -7.55 4.54 -1.23
CA ILE A 47 -8.15 3.26 -1.64
C ILE A 47 -7.24 2.08 -1.35
N TYR A 48 -6.05 2.03 -1.97
CA TYR A 48 -5.19 0.85 -1.85
C TYR A 48 -4.61 0.67 -0.45
N ASN A 49 -4.40 1.75 0.27
CA ASN A 49 -3.94 1.73 1.66
C ASN A 49 -5.03 2.17 2.66
N HIS A 50 -6.30 2.00 2.29
CA HIS A 50 -7.38 2.23 3.24
C HIS A 50 -7.22 1.33 4.47
N LYS A 51 -7.49 1.87 5.66
CA LYS A 51 -7.32 1.16 6.94
C LYS A 51 -7.90 -0.26 6.96
N THR A 52 -9.11 -0.45 6.42
CA THR A 52 -9.76 -1.76 6.37
C THR A 52 -9.02 -2.74 5.46
N VAL A 53 -8.47 -2.26 4.33
CA VAL A 53 -7.65 -3.09 3.43
C VAL A 53 -6.40 -3.55 4.18
N LYS A 54 -5.73 -2.64 4.89
CA LYS A 54 -4.53 -2.98 5.67
C LYS A 54 -4.81 -3.95 6.82
N LEU A 55 -5.97 -3.84 7.46
CA LEU A 55 -6.40 -4.82 8.47
C LEU A 55 -6.59 -6.21 7.87
N ILE A 56 -7.26 -6.30 6.73
CA ILE A 56 -7.48 -7.58 6.04
C ILE A 56 -6.15 -8.16 5.56
N GLU A 57 -5.28 -7.35 4.95
CA GLU A 57 -3.93 -7.78 4.54
C GLU A 57 -3.13 -8.35 5.73
N LEU A 58 -3.18 -7.69 6.89
CA LEU A 58 -2.51 -8.14 8.10
C LEU A 58 -3.06 -9.48 8.59
N MET A 59 -4.39 -9.62 8.63
CA MET A 59 -5.05 -10.87 9.03
C MET A 59 -4.77 -12.02 8.05
N LEU A 60 -4.75 -11.74 6.74
CA LEU A 60 -4.37 -12.71 5.70
C LEU A 60 -2.91 -13.16 5.91
N GLY A 61 -2.01 -12.21 6.14
CA GLY A 61 -0.61 -12.52 6.46
C GLY A 61 -0.47 -13.43 7.68
N ASP A 62 -1.19 -13.16 8.76
CA ASP A 62 -1.18 -13.98 9.97
C ASP A 62 -1.77 -15.37 9.72
N SER A 63 -2.83 -15.46 8.95
CA SER A 63 -3.40 -16.75 8.54
C SER A 63 -2.40 -17.59 7.74
N LEU A 64 -1.71 -16.98 6.77
CA LEU A 64 -0.70 -17.69 5.96
C LEU A 64 0.53 -18.09 6.80
N LEU A 65 0.96 -17.26 7.75
CA LEU A 65 2.03 -17.60 8.69
C LEU A 65 1.67 -18.80 9.58
N GLU A 66 0.44 -18.87 10.07
CA GLU A 66 -0.04 -20.03 10.81
C GLU A 66 -0.16 -21.29 9.93
N ALA A 67 -0.55 -21.12 8.65
CA ALA A 67 -0.65 -22.20 7.68
C ALA A 67 0.72 -22.72 7.20
N ASP A 68 1.79 -21.92 7.34
CA ASP A 68 3.16 -22.29 6.93
C ASP A 68 3.64 -23.59 7.62
N LYS A 69 3.16 -23.89 8.81
CA LYS A 69 3.43 -25.14 9.55
C LYS A 69 2.98 -26.40 8.76
N HIS A 70 1.97 -26.26 7.92
CA HIS A 70 1.41 -27.36 7.11
C HIS A 70 1.93 -27.32 5.67
N PHE A 71 1.96 -26.15 5.05
CA PHE A 71 2.32 -26.00 3.63
C PHE A 71 3.82 -25.85 3.39
N ASN A 72 4.60 -25.46 4.40
CA ASN A 72 6.05 -25.22 4.30
C ASN A 72 6.41 -24.25 3.15
N PHE A 73 5.73 -23.11 3.07
CA PHE A 73 5.93 -22.12 2.00
C PHE A 73 7.39 -21.69 1.86
N LYS A 74 8.13 -21.64 3.00
CA LYS A 74 9.55 -21.26 3.05
C LYS A 74 10.46 -22.21 2.30
N ASP A 75 10.06 -23.48 2.17
CA ASP A 75 10.88 -24.53 1.53
C ASP A 75 10.56 -24.69 0.04
N ILE A 76 9.63 -23.87 -0.50
CA ILE A 76 9.30 -23.87 -1.92
C ILE A 76 10.42 -23.20 -2.70
N SER A 77 11.38 -24.03 -3.15
CA SER A 77 12.55 -23.58 -3.91
C SER A 77 12.41 -23.68 -5.43
N LYS A 78 11.42 -24.48 -5.89
CA LYS A 78 11.18 -24.72 -7.31
C LYS A 78 10.13 -23.78 -7.86
N GLY A 79 10.44 -23.07 -8.94
CA GLY A 79 9.49 -22.14 -9.57
C GLY A 79 8.17 -22.81 -9.99
N ARG A 80 8.20 -24.10 -10.37
CA ARG A 80 6.99 -24.86 -10.70
C ARG A 80 6.06 -25.04 -9.51
N ASP A 81 6.60 -25.33 -8.33
CA ASP A 81 5.79 -25.51 -7.12
C ASP A 81 5.23 -24.18 -6.64
N PHE A 82 5.99 -23.09 -6.80
CA PHE A 82 5.52 -21.72 -6.54
C PHE A 82 4.34 -21.33 -7.45
N CYS A 83 4.39 -21.71 -8.74
CA CYS A 83 3.29 -21.44 -9.69
C CYS A 83 2.00 -22.20 -9.38
N GLN A 84 2.02 -23.18 -8.48
CA GLN A 84 0.82 -23.89 -8.02
C GLN A 84 0.14 -23.18 -6.83
N LEU A 85 0.81 -22.21 -6.23
CA LEU A 85 0.22 -21.36 -5.19
C LEU A 85 -0.54 -20.21 -5.85
N ASP A 86 -1.84 -20.33 -5.88
CA ASP A 86 -2.76 -19.30 -6.36
C ASP A 86 -3.78 -18.94 -5.27
N ASP A 87 -4.75 -18.10 -5.58
CA ASP A 87 -5.77 -17.64 -4.64
C ASP A 87 -6.64 -18.80 -4.06
N SER A 88 -6.60 -20.00 -4.64
CA SER A 88 -7.31 -21.17 -4.12
C SER A 88 -6.80 -21.61 -2.74
N ILE A 89 -5.59 -21.19 -2.35
CA ILE A 89 -5.04 -21.44 -1.01
C ILE A 89 -5.99 -20.94 0.09
N TYR A 90 -6.66 -19.81 -0.15
CA TYR A 90 -7.64 -19.25 0.78
C TYR A 90 -8.77 -20.24 1.06
N SER A 91 -9.40 -20.75 0.00
CA SER A 91 -10.48 -21.73 0.11
C SER A 91 -10.02 -23.07 0.67
N THR A 92 -8.79 -23.46 0.35
CA THR A 92 -8.18 -24.68 0.86
C THR A 92 -8.00 -24.63 2.38
N ILE A 93 -7.49 -23.52 2.90
CA ILE A 93 -7.35 -23.31 4.35
C ILE A 93 -8.73 -23.24 5.02
N LEU A 94 -9.63 -22.41 4.46
CA LEU A 94 -10.93 -22.12 5.07
C LEU A 94 -11.79 -23.36 5.25
N ASN A 95 -11.76 -24.29 4.27
CA ASN A 95 -12.58 -25.49 4.23
C ASN A 95 -11.84 -26.76 4.71
N SER A 96 -10.65 -26.62 5.28
CA SER A 96 -9.87 -27.76 5.75
C SER A 96 -10.34 -28.26 7.12
N ASP A 97 -10.49 -29.57 7.24
CA ASP A 97 -10.73 -30.25 8.51
C ASP A 97 -9.42 -30.57 9.28
N ASN A 98 -8.27 -30.16 8.74
CA ASN A 98 -6.98 -30.40 9.35
C ASN A 98 -6.81 -29.51 10.60
N LYS A 99 -6.49 -30.15 11.74
CA LYS A 99 -6.28 -29.47 13.02
C LYS A 99 -5.10 -28.50 12.98
N ASP A 100 -4.08 -28.75 12.17
CA ASP A 100 -2.92 -27.87 12.03
C ASP A 100 -3.29 -26.56 11.33
N LEU A 101 -4.36 -26.56 10.53
CA LEU A 101 -4.89 -25.36 9.85
C LEU A 101 -6.02 -24.67 10.62
N ALA A 102 -6.46 -25.22 11.76
CA ALA A 102 -7.61 -24.70 12.49
C ALA A 102 -7.46 -23.22 12.91
N LYS A 103 -6.26 -22.82 13.35
CA LYS A 103 -5.98 -21.39 13.71
C LYS A 103 -6.03 -20.49 12.48
N SER A 104 -5.39 -20.91 11.40
CA SER A 104 -5.39 -20.19 10.13
C SER A 104 -6.82 -20.03 9.58
N ALA A 105 -7.60 -21.11 9.55
CA ALA A 105 -8.99 -21.09 9.11
C ALA A 105 -9.87 -20.18 10.00
N ASN A 106 -9.62 -20.15 11.32
CA ASN A 106 -10.35 -19.25 12.22
C ASN A 106 -10.09 -17.77 11.90
N ILE A 107 -8.86 -17.38 11.57
CA ILE A 107 -8.53 -16.01 11.16
C ILE A 107 -9.30 -15.66 9.87
N LEU A 108 -9.36 -16.56 8.88
CA LEU A 108 -10.09 -16.34 7.63
C LEU A 108 -11.60 -16.20 7.88
N LYS A 109 -12.18 -17.05 8.75
CA LYS A 109 -13.60 -16.94 9.14
C LYS A 109 -13.91 -15.59 9.80
N ARG A 110 -13.01 -15.08 10.64
CA ARG A 110 -13.15 -13.74 11.22
C ARG A 110 -13.18 -12.65 10.14
N ILE A 111 -12.32 -12.75 9.10
CA ILE A 111 -12.35 -11.80 7.97
C ILE A 111 -13.71 -11.85 7.28
N GLU A 112 -14.27 -13.02 6.99
CA GLU A 112 -15.59 -13.17 6.37
C GLU A 112 -16.72 -12.59 7.23
N ASN A 113 -16.65 -12.79 8.55
CA ASN A 113 -17.60 -12.25 9.52
C ASN A 113 -17.40 -10.76 9.85
N ARG A 114 -16.39 -10.09 9.26
CA ARG A 114 -16.00 -8.72 9.56
C ARG A 114 -15.55 -8.49 11.00
N GLU A 115 -15.05 -9.53 11.66
CA GLU A 115 -14.43 -9.49 12.98
C GLU A 115 -12.94 -9.13 12.85
N LEU A 116 -12.67 -7.93 12.33
CA LEU A 116 -11.32 -7.50 12.00
C LEU A 116 -10.55 -7.05 13.25
N TYR A 117 -9.22 -7.05 13.14
CA TYR A 117 -8.33 -6.44 14.13
C TYR A 117 -8.72 -4.98 14.38
N LYS A 118 -8.44 -4.47 15.58
CA LYS A 118 -8.82 -3.10 15.95
C LYS A 118 -7.63 -2.15 15.73
N GLN A 119 -7.87 -1.09 14.97
CA GLN A 119 -6.92 0.00 14.88
C GLN A 119 -6.92 0.79 16.20
N LEU A 120 -5.75 0.92 16.81
CA LEU A 120 -5.54 1.69 18.02
C LEU A 120 -5.19 3.14 17.71
N TRP A 121 -4.37 3.36 16.70
CA TRP A 121 -3.90 4.68 16.32
C TRP A 121 -3.49 4.77 14.84
N CYS A 122 -3.50 5.99 14.31
CA CYS A 122 -3.05 6.32 12.96
C CYS A 122 -2.51 7.74 12.94
N GLY A 123 -1.30 7.94 12.45
CA GLY A 123 -0.68 9.26 12.32
C GLY A 123 0.79 9.18 11.95
N ASN A 124 1.50 10.29 12.08
CA ASN A 124 2.92 10.36 11.85
C ASN A 124 3.66 10.26 13.18
N PHE A 125 4.59 9.33 13.26
CA PHE A 125 5.63 9.32 14.29
C PHE A 125 6.97 9.56 13.64
N ASP A 126 7.76 10.42 14.25
CA ASP A 126 9.12 10.70 13.77
C ASP A 126 10.10 9.60 14.19
N ASP A 127 9.77 8.83 15.24
CA ASP A 127 10.59 7.75 15.79
C ASP A 127 9.71 6.65 16.39
N ASP A 128 10.15 5.40 16.24
CA ASP A 128 9.50 4.21 16.79
C ASP A 128 9.49 4.17 18.34
N SER A 129 10.34 4.96 19.00
CA SER A 129 10.33 5.10 20.46
C SER A 129 9.01 5.68 20.96
N HIS A 130 8.51 6.72 20.32
CA HIS A 130 7.24 7.36 20.66
C HIS A 130 6.03 6.43 20.51
N ILE A 131 6.13 5.43 19.63
CA ILE A 131 5.10 4.42 19.45
C ILE A 131 5.00 3.52 20.68
N LYS A 132 6.15 3.11 21.23
CA LYS A 132 6.19 2.28 22.46
C LYS A 132 5.64 3.04 23.65
N ASP A 133 6.08 4.28 23.84
CA ASP A 133 5.60 5.16 24.90
C ASP A 133 4.08 5.36 24.79
N PHE A 134 3.56 5.58 23.59
CA PHE A 134 2.11 5.69 23.36
C PHE A 134 1.34 4.44 23.80
N ILE A 135 1.86 3.24 23.52
CA ILE A 135 1.22 1.98 23.89
C ILE A 135 1.28 1.80 25.41
N GLU A 136 2.42 2.04 26.03
CA GLU A 136 2.60 1.93 27.47
C GLU A 136 1.71 2.90 28.24
N ASP A 137 1.48 4.10 27.71
CA ASP A 137 0.64 5.12 28.34
C ASP A 137 -0.86 4.87 28.17
N ASN A 138 -1.27 4.42 27.00
CA ASN A 138 -2.70 4.38 26.63
C ASN A 138 -3.29 2.97 26.59
N HIS A 139 -2.45 1.92 26.53
CA HIS A 139 -2.88 0.54 26.30
C HIS A 139 -2.10 -0.46 27.16
N LYS A 140 -1.96 -0.17 28.46
CA LYS A 140 -1.18 -0.97 29.43
C LYS A 140 -1.60 -2.44 29.55
N ASP A 141 -2.86 -2.72 29.20
CA ASP A 141 -3.43 -4.08 29.27
C ASP A 141 -3.10 -4.93 28.05
N LEU A 142 -2.48 -4.36 27.02
CA LEU A 142 -2.12 -5.09 25.81
C LEU A 142 -0.73 -5.71 25.94
N LEU A 143 -0.65 -7.00 25.64
CA LEU A 143 0.65 -7.67 25.52
C LEU A 143 1.37 -7.19 24.25
N PRO A 144 2.68 -6.98 24.29
CA PRO A 144 3.45 -6.50 23.12
C PRO A 144 3.29 -7.36 21.85
N GLU A 145 3.12 -8.68 22.02
CA GLU A 145 2.87 -9.60 20.90
C GLU A 145 1.52 -9.38 20.21
N ASN A 146 0.58 -8.72 20.88
CA ASN A 146 -0.74 -8.41 20.33
C ASN A 146 -0.79 -7.05 19.62
N VAL A 147 0.34 -6.37 19.50
CA VAL A 147 0.42 -5.06 18.86
C VAL A 147 1.27 -5.17 17.60
N LYS A 148 0.72 -4.75 16.47
CA LYS A 148 1.42 -4.70 15.18
C LYS A 148 1.45 -3.30 14.62
N PHE A 149 2.52 -3.00 13.91
CA PHE A 149 2.78 -1.72 13.28
C PHE A 149 2.84 -1.89 11.76
N ILE A 150 2.23 -0.95 11.04
CA ILE A 150 2.38 -0.86 9.59
C ILE A 150 2.87 0.54 9.25
N HIS A 151 4.07 0.63 8.70
CA HIS A 151 4.64 1.86 8.17
C HIS A 151 4.23 2.02 6.71
N MET A 152 3.64 3.15 6.38
CA MET A 152 3.21 3.47 5.02
C MET A 152 3.88 4.72 4.52
N LYS A 153 4.27 4.69 3.24
CA LYS A 153 4.82 5.85 2.53
C LYS A 153 3.97 6.13 1.30
N TYR A 154 3.53 7.36 1.17
CA TYR A 154 2.76 7.83 0.03
C TYR A 154 3.56 8.88 -0.71
N ASN A 155 3.71 8.73 -2.01
CA ASN A 155 4.39 9.71 -2.84
C ASN A 155 3.78 9.81 -4.25
N HIS A 156 4.23 10.80 -5.00
CA HIS A 156 3.79 11.06 -6.36
C HIS A 156 4.64 10.33 -7.43
N CYS A 157 5.17 9.15 -7.14
CA CYS A 157 6.03 8.29 -7.96
C CYS A 157 7.51 8.68 -8.04
N ASN A 158 7.97 9.67 -7.31
CA ASN A 158 9.36 10.10 -7.35
C ASN A 158 9.93 10.38 -5.94
N GLY A 159 9.49 9.63 -4.92
CA GLY A 159 9.86 9.87 -3.53
C GLY A 159 9.46 11.27 -3.09
N ASP A 160 10.38 11.98 -2.45
CA ASP A 160 10.18 13.37 -1.97
C ASP A 160 10.39 14.43 -3.07
N GLU A 161 10.74 14.03 -4.29
CA GLU A 161 10.98 14.93 -5.40
C GLU A 161 9.73 15.13 -6.26
N SER A 162 9.70 16.24 -7.01
CA SER A 162 8.64 16.49 -7.98
C SER A 162 8.52 15.35 -8.98
N PRO A 163 7.31 14.81 -9.24
CA PRO A 163 7.10 13.78 -10.25
C PRO A 163 7.43 14.27 -11.67
N LEU A 164 7.47 15.59 -11.88
CA LEU A 164 7.82 16.20 -13.15
C LEU A 164 9.33 16.40 -13.36
N LYS A 165 10.18 16.08 -12.36
CA LYS A 165 11.63 16.30 -12.43
C LYS A 165 12.26 15.69 -13.68
N ASN A 166 11.84 14.49 -14.04
CA ASN A 166 12.38 13.72 -15.17
C ASN A 166 11.49 13.77 -16.42
N VAL A 167 10.41 14.58 -16.40
CA VAL A 167 9.52 14.75 -17.56
C VAL A 167 10.05 15.87 -18.44
N LYS A 168 10.26 15.56 -19.72
CA LYS A 168 10.76 16.52 -20.69
C LYS A 168 9.62 17.27 -21.35
N PHE A 169 9.70 18.59 -21.39
CA PHE A 169 8.70 19.45 -22.03
C PHE A 169 9.34 20.26 -23.18
N LYS A 170 8.62 20.44 -24.27
CA LYS A 170 9.04 21.31 -25.37
C LYS A 170 8.73 22.76 -25.01
N THR A 171 9.78 23.50 -24.73
CA THR A 171 9.80 24.97 -24.75
C THR A 171 10.74 25.42 -25.84
N SER A 172 10.79 26.73 -26.13
CA SER A 172 11.87 27.33 -26.96
C SER A 172 13.29 27.04 -26.40
N ALA A 173 13.38 26.48 -25.14
CA ALA A 173 14.53 25.78 -24.58
C ALA A 173 13.97 24.61 -23.76
N ILE A 174 14.52 23.40 -23.91
CA ILE A 174 14.12 22.20 -23.14
C ILE A 174 14.35 22.51 -21.64
N GLN A 175 13.27 22.76 -20.92
CA GLN A 175 13.30 22.94 -19.47
C GLN A 175 12.67 21.72 -18.80
N SER A 176 13.39 21.10 -17.87
CA SER A 176 12.79 20.14 -16.93
C SER A 176 11.76 20.89 -16.08
N GLY A 177 10.52 20.38 -16.04
CA GLY A 177 9.41 21.05 -15.37
C GLY A 177 9.55 21.05 -13.86
N SER A 178 9.92 22.19 -13.30
CA SER A 178 10.00 22.39 -11.86
C SER A 178 9.31 23.68 -11.44
N ARG A 179 7.97 23.67 -11.49
CA ARG A 179 7.18 24.71 -10.82
C ARG A 179 5.97 24.08 -10.16
N THR A 180 6.18 23.51 -8.98
CA THR A 180 5.09 23.12 -8.09
C THR A 180 5.33 23.76 -6.72
N ASN A 181 4.32 24.44 -6.17
CA ASN A 181 4.36 24.97 -4.80
C ASN A 181 4.12 23.87 -3.74
N ILE A 182 4.34 22.60 -4.09
CA ILE A 182 4.23 21.48 -3.15
C ILE A 182 5.56 21.39 -2.41
N THR A 183 5.52 21.54 -1.11
CA THR A 183 6.69 21.56 -0.24
C THR A 183 7.24 20.17 0.07
N SER A 184 6.40 19.13 -0.02
CA SER A 184 6.79 17.73 0.09
C SER A 184 5.93 16.84 -0.81
N PHE A 185 6.54 15.86 -1.46
CA PHE A 185 5.86 14.87 -2.30
C PHE A 185 5.78 13.50 -1.62
N GLU A 186 6.32 13.35 -0.44
CA GLU A 186 6.26 12.12 0.36
C GLU A 186 5.54 12.38 1.69
N GLU A 187 4.61 11.50 2.02
CA GLU A 187 3.94 11.44 3.32
C GLU A 187 4.21 10.06 3.95
N LYS A 188 4.54 10.05 5.23
CA LYS A 188 4.74 8.82 6.02
C LYS A 188 3.64 8.72 7.06
N THR A 189 3.11 7.53 7.25
CA THR A 189 2.07 7.26 8.24
C THR A 189 2.33 5.92 8.90
N VAL A 190 2.10 5.83 10.20
CA VAL A 190 2.15 4.58 10.97
C VAL A 190 0.74 4.23 11.41
N LEU A 191 0.36 2.97 11.23
CA LEU A 191 -0.86 2.40 11.77
C LEU A 191 -0.49 1.41 12.88
N ILE A 192 -1.19 1.51 14.01
CA ILE A 192 -1.02 0.61 15.16
C ILE A 192 -2.29 -0.21 15.32
N TYR A 193 -2.14 -1.52 15.44
CA TYR A 193 -3.24 -2.45 15.53
C TYR A 193 -3.12 -3.37 16.74
N ASN A 194 -4.26 -3.65 17.37
CA ASN A 194 -4.42 -4.76 18.31
C ASN A 194 -4.88 -5.99 17.54
N VAL A 195 -4.10 -7.06 17.60
CA VAL A 195 -4.34 -8.35 16.94
C VAL A 195 -4.87 -9.42 17.88
N SER A 196 -5.10 -9.10 19.16
CA SER A 196 -5.69 -10.05 20.12
C SER A 196 -7.10 -10.48 19.69
N ASN A 197 -7.47 -11.66 20.13
CA ASN A 197 -8.77 -12.28 19.81
C ASN A 197 -9.94 -11.75 20.65
N THR A 198 -9.80 -10.58 21.27
CA THR A 198 -10.86 -9.97 22.11
C THR A 198 -11.64 -8.93 21.35
#